data_7c742b3ab941662879c603663aee0328
#
_entry.id   7c742b3ab941662879c603663aee0328
#
_cell.length_a   1.000
_cell.length_b   1.000
_cell.length_c   1.000
_cell.angle_alpha   90.00
_cell.angle_beta   90.00
_cell.angle_gamma   90.00
#
_symmetry.space_group_name_H-M   'P 1'
#
loop_
_entity.id
_entity.type
_entity.pdbx_description
1 polymer ?
#
loop_
_entity_poly.entity_id
_entity_poly.type
_entity_poly.pdbx_seq_one_letter_code
_entity_poly.pdbx_strand_id
1 'polypeptide(L)'
;NKPDIEVSPLEMLPFALHLFDTGQAEQVFDELESYSGFVCKQYQRLSLDGSEGYCGIYEYRPGICRMFGAAGYKTKSGEATLSVCKTIKQAVPEKYAATLIAIQPQHSDVIEQLLIGDIAANSAGQSTAIKPPMIAEGRQKLAQLDYELGDKLMPINDALRFMLEKMLTLSFYSQDIDDGVAA
;
A
#
# COMPACT_ATOMS: atom_id res chain seq x y z
N ASN A 1 0.17 -4.75 -14.09
CA ASN A 1 1.05 -3.59 -14.07
C ASN A 1 0.23 -2.34 -14.32
N LYS A 2 -0.30 -1.70 -13.28
CA LYS A 2 -0.71 -0.31 -13.43
C LYS A 2 0.58 0.51 -13.35
N PRO A 3 0.86 1.39 -14.30
CA PRO A 3 2.03 2.25 -14.26
C PRO A 3 2.02 3.20 -13.04
N ASP A 4 0.86 3.41 -12.42
CA ASP A 4 0.70 4.43 -11.39
C ASP A 4 0.21 3.80 -10.08
N ILE A 5 1.13 3.29 -9.29
CA ILE A 5 0.84 3.01 -7.88
C ILE A 5 0.93 4.35 -7.15
N GLU A 6 -0.22 4.90 -6.77
CA GLU A 6 -0.29 6.13 -5.99
C GLU A 6 -0.26 5.82 -4.49
N VAL A 7 0.63 6.51 -3.80
CA VAL A 7 0.83 6.45 -2.36
C VAL A 7 0.91 7.86 -1.78
N SER A 8 0.70 7.99 -0.49
CA SER A 8 1.00 9.25 0.20
C SER A 8 2.50 9.33 0.56
N PRO A 9 3.08 10.54 0.65
CA PRO A 9 4.42 10.74 1.17
C PRO A 9 4.62 10.08 2.56
N LEU A 10 3.61 10.14 3.43
CA LEU A 10 3.66 9.51 4.75
C LEU A 10 3.91 8.00 4.69
N GLU A 11 3.36 7.31 3.68
CA GLU A 11 3.60 5.87 3.49
C GLU A 11 5.05 5.55 3.12
N MET A 12 5.77 6.49 2.53
CA MET A 12 7.18 6.32 2.16
C MET A 12 8.16 6.79 3.24
N LEU A 13 7.68 7.48 4.29
CA LEU A 13 8.51 7.97 5.38
C LEU A 13 9.36 6.87 6.05
N PRO A 14 8.84 5.67 6.39
CA PRO A 14 9.66 4.63 7.01
C PRO A 14 10.84 4.19 6.14
N PHE A 15 10.65 4.13 4.82
CA PHE A 15 11.73 3.79 3.90
C PHE A 15 12.71 4.94 3.69
N ALA A 16 12.23 6.16 3.62
CA ALA A 16 13.08 7.35 3.54
C ALA A 16 13.97 7.50 4.78
N LEU A 17 13.43 7.25 5.97
CA LEU A 17 14.21 7.20 7.22
C LEU A 17 15.29 6.12 7.18
N HIS A 18 14.95 4.91 6.75
CA HIS A 18 15.93 3.83 6.60
C HIS A 18 17.07 4.22 5.64
N LEU A 19 16.77 4.84 4.51
CA LEU A 19 17.78 5.30 3.55
C LEU A 19 18.66 6.42 4.16
N PHE A 20 18.07 7.28 4.96
CA PHE A 20 18.78 8.34 5.66
C PHE A 20 19.73 7.75 6.71
N ASP A 21 19.24 6.86 7.56
CA ASP A 21 20.03 6.20 8.62
C ASP A 21 21.18 5.35 8.07
N THR A 22 21.00 4.80 6.87
CA THR A 22 22.03 3.98 6.18
C THR A 22 22.94 4.79 5.25
N GLY A 23 22.78 6.12 5.19
CA GLY A 23 23.59 7.01 4.35
C GLY A 23 23.34 6.86 2.84
N GLN A 24 22.18 6.32 2.44
CA GLN A 24 21.81 6.09 1.03
C GLN A 24 20.83 7.12 0.48
N ALA A 25 20.41 8.09 1.31
CA ALA A 25 19.35 9.03 0.96
C ALA A 25 19.67 9.89 -0.26
N GLU A 26 20.88 10.48 -0.33
CA GLU A 26 21.32 11.33 -1.45
C GLU A 26 21.42 10.53 -2.74
N GLN A 27 22.08 9.37 -2.70
CA GLN A 27 22.21 8.52 -3.89
C GLN A 27 20.85 8.12 -4.46
N VAL A 28 19.91 7.67 -3.61
CA VAL A 28 18.58 7.26 -4.06
C VAL A 28 17.76 8.47 -4.56
N PHE A 29 17.93 9.64 -3.96
CA PHE A 29 17.31 10.88 -4.41
C PHE A 29 17.76 11.21 -5.83
N ASP A 30 19.07 11.27 -6.12
CA ASP A 30 19.64 11.55 -7.46
C ASP A 30 19.18 10.51 -8.49
N GLU A 31 19.12 9.23 -8.11
CA GLU A 31 18.61 8.17 -8.96
C GLU A 31 17.13 8.36 -9.31
N LEU A 32 16.32 8.86 -8.39
CA LEU A 32 14.89 9.14 -8.62
C LEU A 32 14.68 10.40 -9.46
N GLU A 33 15.52 11.44 -9.31
CA GLU A 33 15.45 12.63 -10.16
C GLU A 33 15.74 12.31 -11.62
N SER A 34 16.69 11.43 -11.89
CA SER A 34 17.05 10.99 -13.24
C SER A 34 16.07 9.95 -13.82
N TYR A 35 15.17 9.39 -13.01
CA TYR A 35 14.28 8.31 -13.42
C TYR A 35 12.99 8.83 -14.05
N SER A 36 12.81 8.59 -15.34
CA SER A 36 11.60 8.96 -16.10
C SER A 36 10.59 7.81 -16.27
N GLY A 37 10.83 6.65 -15.65
CA GLY A 37 9.96 5.47 -15.78
C GLY A 37 8.76 5.51 -14.84
N PHE A 38 7.68 4.84 -15.24
CA PHE A 38 6.44 4.71 -14.43
C PHE A 38 6.45 3.54 -13.45
N VAL A 39 7.37 2.59 -13.61
CA VAL A 39 7.46 1.41 -12.74
C VAL A 39 8.11 1.82 -11.42
N CYS A 40 7.61 1.29 -10.31
CA CYS A 40 8.26 1.47 -9.02
C CYS A 40 9.75 1.11 -9.10
N LYS A 41 10.64 2.04 -8.77
CA LYS A 41 12.11 1.86 -8.83
C LYS A 41 12.57 0.69 -7.95
N GLN A 42 11.81 0.38 -6.89
CA GLN A 42 12.10 -0.70 -5.95
C GLN A 42 11.63 -2.09 -6.43
N TYR A 43 11.03 -2.16 -7.62
CA TYR A 43 10.64 -3.43 -8.21
C TYR A 43 11.83 -4.11 -8.90
N GLN A 44 12.23 -5.25 -8.36
CA GLN A 44 13.30 -6.09 -8.89
C GLN A 44 12.73 -7.07 -9.91
N ARG A 45 13.10 -6.92 -11.18
CA ARG A 45 12.64 -7.80 -12.26
C ARG A 45 13.42 -9.10 -12.26
N LEU A 46 12.71 -10.23 -12.39
CA LEU A 46 13.27 -11.56 -12.61
C LEU A 46 13.13 -12.04 -14.06
N SER A 47 12.19 -11.46 -14.83
CA SER A 47 11.97 -11.76 -16.24
C SER A 47 12.21 -10.55 -17.14
N LEU A 48 12.59 -10.78 -18.39
CA LEU A 48 12.86 -9.70 -19.36
C LEU A 48 11.61 -8.87 -19.69
N ASP A 49 10.44 -9.51 -19.71
CA ASP A 49 9.15 -8.85 -19.94
C ASP A 49 8.58 -8.15 -18.69
N GLY A 50 9.26 -8.29 -17.54
CA GLY A 50 8.83 -7.71 -16.28
C GLY A 50 7.56 -8.33 -15.68
N SER A 51 7.12 -9.49 -16.17
CA SER A 51 5.95 -10.21 -15.64
C SER A 51 6.24 -10.86 -14.29
N GLU A 52 7.49 -11.21 -14.03
CA GLU A 52 7.97 -11.79 -12.78
C GLU A 52 8.95 -10.84 -12.08
N GLY A 53 8.84 -10.79 -10.76
CA GLY A 53 9.70 -9.96 -9.93
C GLY A 53 9.22 -9.87 -8.49
N TYR A 54 9.97 -9.15 -7.69
CA TYR A 54 9.66 -8.95 -6.27
C TYR A 54 9.93 -7.50 -5.84
N CYS A 55 9.44 -7.15 -4.66
CA CYS A 55 9.69 -5.85 -4.05
C CYS A 55 11.02 -5.87 -3.29
N GLY A 56 11.97 -5.02 -3.68
CA GLY A 56 13.27 -4.89 -3.02
C GLY A 56 13.17 -4.31 -1.61
N ILE A 57 12.07 -3.64 -1.29
CA ILE A 57 11.80 -3.03 0.02
C ILE A 57 10.60 -3.67 0.72
N TYR A 58 10.55 -4.99 0.79
CA TYR A 58 9.37 -5.71 1.26
C TYR A 58 8.89 -5.26 2.65
N GLU A 59 9.80 -4.97 3.57
CA GLU A 59 9.52 -4.51 4.92
C GLU A 59 8.96 -3.09 4.98
N TYR A 60 9.35 -2.25 4.02
CA TYR A 60 8.95 -0.83 3.91
C TYR A 60 7.85 -0.60 2.88
N ARG A 61 7.17 -1.65 2.42
CA ARG A 61 6.08 -1.49 1.44
C ARG A 61 5.00 -0.56 1.95
N PRO A 62 4.57 0.42 1.14
CA PRO A 62 3.45 1.28 1.49
C PRO A 62 2.15 0.49 1.65
N GLY A 63 1.18 1.06 2.32
CA GLY A 63 -0.08 0.41 2.68
C GLY A 63 -0.81 -0.20 1.49
N ILE A 64 -0.87 0.50 0.35
CA ILE A 64 -1.49 -0.03 -0.87
C ILE A 64 -0.81 -1.31 -1.37
N CYS A 65 0.51 -1.41 -1.29
CA CYS A 65 1.25 -2.61 -1.68
C CYS A 65 1.06 -3.76 -0.68
N ARG A 66 0.88 -3.46 0.61
CA ARG A 66 0.59 -4.46 1.67
C ARG A 66 -0.84 -4.97 1.57
N MET A 67 -1.77 -4.10 1.23
CA MET A 67 -3.19 -4.43 1.10
C MET A 67 -3.54 -5.15 -0.21
N PHE A 68 -2.65 -5.11 -1.21
CA PHE A 68 -2.89 -5.78 -2.48
C PHE A 68 -3.03 -7.30 -2.29
N GLY A 69 -4.13 -7.85 -2.79
CA GLY A 69 -4.48 -9.27 -2.62
C GLY A 69 -5.42 -9.55 -1.44
N ALA A 70 -5.57 -8.61 -0.48
CA ALA A 70 -6.36 -8.81 0.74
C ALA A 70 -7.42 -7.73 0.97
N ALA A 71 -7.22 -6.52 0.47
CA ALA A 71 -8.12 -5.39 0.71
C ALA A 71 -9.20 -5.22 -0.36
N GLY A 72 -10.30 -4.62 0.05
CA GLY A 72 -11.39 -4.18 -0.82
C GLY A 72 -11.28 -2.70 -1.20
N TYR A 73 -11.93 -2.35 -2.28
CA TYR A 73 -12.20 -0.97 -2.68
C TYR A 73 -13.62 -0.86 -3.27
N LYS A 74 -14.17 0.35 -3.29
CA LYS A 74 -15.44 0.61 -3.96
C LYS A 74 -15.19 1.00 -5.41
N THR A 75 -15.98 0.41 -6.32
CA THR A 75 -16.03 0.82 -7.73
C THR A 75 -16.70 2.19 -7.87
N LYS A 76 -16.70 2.75 -9.07
CA LYS A 76 -17.44 4.00 -9.37
C LYS A 76 -18.94 3.86 -9.16
N SER A 77 -19.51 2.64 -9.28
CA SER A 77 -20.90 2.32 -8.97
C SER A 77 -21.19 2.13 -7.49
N GLY A 78 -20.17 2.20 -6.61
CA GLY A 78 -20.31 2.02 -5.16
C GLY A 78 -20.22 0.58 -4.69
N GLU A 79 -20.09 -0.39 -5.59
CA GLU A 79 -19.97 -1.81 -5.28
C GLU A 79 -18.61 -2.12 -4.66
N ALA A 80 -18.58 -2.97 -3.65
CA ALA A 80 -17.33 -3.46 -3.06
C ALA A 80 -16.69 -4.50 -3.97
N THR A 81 -15.38 -4.40 -4.17
CA THR A 81 -14.58 -5.39 -4.91
C THR A 81 -13.20 -5.55 -4.28
N LEU A 82 -12.48 -6.61 -4.67
CA LEU A 82 -11.15 -6.91 -4.13
C LEU A 82 -10.03 -6.37 -5.01
N SER A 83 -9.00 -5.83 -4.36
CA SER A 83 -7.77 -5.37 -5.01
C SER A 83 -6.84 -6.55 -5.31
N VAL A 84 -7.17 -7.34 -6.33
CA VAL A 84 -6.41 -8.53 -6.75
C VAL A 84 -6.11 -8.51 -8.24
N CYS A 85 -4.99 -9.10 -8.66
CA CYS A 85 -4.62 -9.19 -10.07
C CYS A 85 -5.42 -10.27 -10.82
N LYS A 86 -5.36 -10.21 -12.16
CA LYS A 86 -6.01 -11.18 -13.03
C LYS A 86 -5.55 -12.62 -12.75
N THR A 87 -4.26 -12.81 -12.50
CA THR A 87 -3.67 -14.12 -12.20
C THR A 87 -4.28 -14.76 -10.95
N ILE A 88 -4.45 -13.99 -9.86
CA ILE A 88 -5.08 -14.50 -8.64
C ILE A 88 -6.55 -14.86 -8.90
N LYS A 89 -7.29 -14.01 -9.64
CA LYS A 89 -8.69 -14.30 -9.99
C LYS A 89 -8.83 -15.60 -10.77
N GLN A 90 -7.89 -15.87 -11.67
CA GLN A 90 -7.88 -17.08 -12.51
C GLN A 90 -7.42 -18.33 -11.74
N ALA A 91 -6.50 -18.18 -10.81
CA ALA A 91 -5.97 -19.30 -10.02
C ALA A 91 -6.96 -19.84 -8.98
N VAL A 92 -7.82 -18.97 -8.43
CA VAL A 92 -8.77 -19.33 -7.37
C VAL A 92 -10.16 -18.71 -7.59
N PRO A 93 -10.81 -18.99 -8.74
CA PRO A 93 -12.02 -18.28 -9.16
C PRO A 93 -13.20 -18.46 -8.21
N GLU A 94 -13.39 -19.64 -7.65
CA GLU A 94 -14.47 -19.94 -6.69
C GLU A 94 -14.30 -19.16 -5.39
N LYS A 95 -13.08 -19.16 -4.82
CA LYS A 95 -12.77 -18.39 -3.61
C LYS A 95 -12.92 -16.88 -3.85
N TYR A 96 -12.51 -16.42 -5.03
CA TYR A 96 -12.69 -15.02 -5.40
C TYR A 96 -14.16 -14.64 -5.48
N ALA A 97 -15.00 -15.45 -6.15
CA ALA A 97 -16.44 -15.22 -6.25
C ALA A 97 -17.14 -15.24 -4.89
N ALA A 98 -16.84 -16.24 -4.06
CA ALA A 98 -17.40 -16.33 -2.70
C ALA A 98 -17.03 -15.10 -1.84
N THR A 99 -15.77 -14.65 -1.92
CA THR A 99 -15.34 -13.46 -1.17
C THR A 99 -16.01 -12.19 -1.69
N LEU A 100 -16.21 -12.06 -3.02
CA LEU A 100 -16.95 -10.92 -3.58
C LEU A 100 -18.39 -10.85 -3.07
N ILE A 101 -19.07 -11.99 -2.97
CA ILE A 101 -20.42 -12.05 -2.41
C ILE A 101 -20.40 -11.63 -0.93
N ALA A 102 -19.44 -12.15 -0.17
CA ALA A 102 -19.32 -11.88 1.26
C ALA A 102 -19.06 -10.41 1.62
N ILE A 103 -18.43 -9.64 0.72
CA ILE A 103 -18.14 -8.22 0.96
C ILE A 103 -19.24 -7.25 0.50
N GLN A 104 -20.28 -7.75 -0.19
CA GLN A 104 -21.40 -6.90 -0.60
C GLN A 104 -22.33 -6.62 0.58
N PRO A 105 -22.70 -5.33 0.83
CA PRO A 105 -23.55 -4.96 1.98
C PRO A 105 -24.92 -5.63 1.98
N GLN A 106 -25.43 -5.96 0.80
CA GLN A 106 -26.77 -6.52 0.60
C GLN A 106 -26.87 -8.02 0.90
N HIS A 107 -25.73 -8.69 1.06
CA HIS A 107 -25.69 -10.13 1.25
C HIS A 107 -25.16 -10.56 2.62
N SER A 108 -24.79 -9.63 3.50
CA SER A 108 -24.33 -9.97 4.85
C SER A 108 -25.38 -10.78 5.62
N ASP A 109 -26.65 -10.40 5.50
CA ASP A 109 -27.77 -11.05 6.21
C ASP A 109 -28.15 -12.42 5.61
N VAL A 110 -27.96 -12.58 4.29
CA VAL A 110 -28.25 -13.84 3.57
C VAL A 110 -27.16 -14.87 3.80
N ILE A 111 -25.90 -14.43 3.88
CA ILE A 111 -24.78 -15.32 4.15
C ILE A 111 -24.78 -15.82 5.60
N GLU A 112 -25.18 -14.95 6.53
CA GLU A 112 -25.35 -15.36 7.93
C GLU A 112 -26.42 -16.46 8.05
N GLN A 113 -27.49 -16.39 7.28
CA GLN A 113 -28.54 -17.43 7.24
C GLN A 113 -28.10 -18.72 6.53
N LEU A 114 -27.31 -18.63 5.44
CA LEU A 114 -26.82 -19.81 4.69
C LEU A 114 -25.69 -20.54 5.43
N LEU A 115 -24.78 -19.80 6.10
CA LEU A 115 -23.70 -20.41 6.89
C LEU A 115 -24.20 -21.06 8.18
N ILE A 116 -25.32 -20.60 8.75
CA ILE A 116 -25.94 -21.20 9.93
C ILE A 116 -26.56 -22.58 9.58
N GLY A 117 -27.01 -22.78 8.32
CA GLY A 117 -27.63 -24.03 7.88
C GLY A 117 -26.67 -25.22 7.74
N ASP A 118 -25.45 -24.98 7.26
CA ASP A 118 -24.52 -26.07 6.88
C ASP A 118 -23.34 -26.27 7.85
N ILE A 119 -23.05 -25.33 8.74
CA ILE A 119 -21.88 -25.36 9.65
C ILE A 119 -22.27 -25.69 11.09
N ALA A 120 -23.55 -25.71 11.41
CA ALA A 120 -24.03 -26.06 12.76
C ALA A 120 -23.72 -27.52 13.20
N ALA A 121 -23.12 -28.32 12.33
CA ALA A 121 -22.80 -29.72 12.64
C ALA A 121 -21.38 -29.95 13.20
N ASN A 122 -20.41 -29.04 13.09
CA ASN A 122 -19.01 -29.41 13.41
C ASN A 122 -18.07 -28.34 13.97
N SER A 123 -18.49 -27.20 14.46
CA SER A 123 -17.56 -26.39 15.29
C SER A 123 -18.29 -25.27 16.05
N ALA A 124 -18.29 -25.35 17.37
CA ALA A 124 -18.56 -24.22 18.26
C ALA A 124 -17.41 -23.19 18.21
N GLY A 125 -17.30 -22.49 17.11
CA GLY A 125 -16.35 -21.39 16.90
C GLY A 125 -17.07 -20.26 16.19
N GLN A 126 -17.16 -19.12 16.84
CA GLN A 126 -17.72 -17.88 16.29
C GLN A 126 -17.12 -17.61 14.92
N SER A 127 -17.87 -17.86 13.85
CA SER A 127 -17.54 -17.40 12.51
C SER A 127 -17.84 -15.90 12.44
N THR A 128 -16.94 -15.08 12.97
CA THR A 128 -16.94 -13.67 12.65
C THR A 128 -16.57 -13.54 11.18
N ALA A 129 -17.53 -13.21 10.33
CA ALA A 129 -17.27 -12.89 8.93
C ALA A 129 -16.18 -11.82 8.87
N ILE A 130 -14.97 -12.23 8.46
CA ILE A 130 -13.82 -11.31 8.38
C ILE A 130 -14.06 -10.40 7.18
N LYS A 131 -14.54 -9.19 7.45
CA LYS A 131 -14.66 -8.15 6.43
C LYS A 131 -13.25 -7.70 6.00
N PRO A 132 -12.91 -7.76 4.70
CA PRO A 132 -11.61 -7.30 4.25
C PRO A 132 -11.43 -5.82 4.57
N PRO A 133 -10.20 -5.37 4.92
CA PRO A 133 -9.93 -3.96 5.15
C PRO A 133 -10.17 -3.18 3.86
N MET A 134 -10.77 -2.00 3.96
CA MET A 134 -11.00 -1.14 2.80
C MET A 134 -9.82 -0.18 2.60
N ILE A 135 -9.36 -0.05 1.35
CA ILE A 135 -8.24 0.85 1.01
C ILE A 135 -8.54 2.29 1.43
N ALA A 136 -9.78 2.75 1.24
CA ALA A 136 -10.18 4.09 1.64
C ALA A 136 -10.08 4.33 3.16
N GLU A 137 -10.44 3.33 3.98
CA GLU A 137 -10.33 3.42 5.44
C GLU A 137 -8.85 3.49 5.89
N GLY A 138 -7.96 2.73 5.23
CA GLY A 138 -6.53 2.81 5.48
C GLY A 138 -5.95 4.19 5.16
N ARG A 139 -6.30 4.74 4.01
CA ARG A 139 -5.89 6.11 3.60
C ARG A 139 -6.41 7.18 4.56
N GLN A 140 -7.66 7.08 4.97
CA GLN A 140 -8.24 8.01 5.94
C GLN A 140 -7.49 7.98 7.27
N LYS A 141 -7.10 6.81 7.76
CA LYS A 141 -6.30 6.70 8.99
C LYS A 141 -4.92 7.34 8.84
N LEU A 142 -4.27 7.20 7.69
CA LEU A 142 -2.98 7.85 7.39
C LEU A 142 -3.13 9.38 7.37
N ALA A 143 -4.16 9.90 6.72
CA ALA A 143 -4.45 11.33 6.70
C ALA A 143 -4.77 11.90 8.11
N GLN A 144 -5.26 11.09 9.04
CA GLN A 144 -5.48 11.48 10.42
C GLN A 144 -4.17 11.56 11.24
N LEU A 145 -3.13 10.83 10.84
CA LEU A 145 -1.81 10.91 11.53
C LEU A 145 -1.08 12.19 11.13
N ASP A 146 -1.10 12.52 9.87
CA ASP A 146 -0.53 13.75 9.30
C ASP A 146 -1.30 14.08 8.02
N TYR A 147 -2.11 15.14 8.05
CA TYR A 147 -2.95 15.50 6.92
C TYR A 147 -2.13 15.96 5.71
N GLU A 148 -1.07 16.73 5.94
CA GLU A 148 -0.24 17.27 4.86
C GLU A 148 0.46 16.16 4.07
N LEU A 149 1.02 15.18 4.78
CA LEU A 149 1.77 14.08 4.17
C LEU A 149 0.90 12.86 3.83
N GLY A 150 -0.21 12.67 4.52
CA GLY A 150 -1.05 11.47 4.41
C GLY A 150 -2.20 11.56 3.42
N ASP A 151 -2.74 12.76 3.15
CA ASP A 151 -3.90 12.95 2.26
C ASP A 151 -3.51 13.05 0.79
N LYS A 152 -2.38 13.67 0.48
CA LYS A 152 -1.90 13.86 -0.89
C LYS A 152 -1.40 12.55 -1.49
N LEU A 153 -2.00 12.11 -2.60
CA LEU A 153 -1.55 10.94 -3.35
C LEU A 153 -0.70 11.36 -4.55
N MET A 154 0.38 10.63 -4.78
CA MET A 154 1.27 10.83 -5.92
C MET A 154 1.90 9.48 -6.34
N PRO A 155 2.49 9.38 -7.55
CA PRO A 155 3.24 8.19 -7.95
C PRO A 155 4.28 7.78 -6.90
N ILE A 156 4.45 6.48 -6.66
CA ILE A 156 5.29 5.95 -5.58
C ILE A 156 6.73 6.46 -5.62
N ASN A 157 7.30 6.65 -6.81
CA ASN A 157 8.65 7.19 -6.98
C ASN A 157 8.71 8.67 -6.58
N ASP A 158 7.68 9.46 -6.94
CA ASP A 158 7.58 10.87 -6.57
C ASP A 158 7.35 11.05 -5.06
N ALA A 159 6.56 10.17 -4.45
CA ALA A 159 6.34 10.19 -3.01
C ALA A 159 7.63 9.91 -2.23
N LEU A 160 8.44 8.95 -2.68
CA LEU A 160 9.74 8.69 -2.07
C LEU A 160 10.70 9.86 -2.28
N ARG A 161 10.79 10.38 -3.50
CA ARG A 161 11.64 11.54 -3.82
C ARG A 161 11.27 12.75 -2.95
N PHE A 162 9.99 13.06 -2.85
CA PHE A 162 9.49 14.15 -2.01
C PHE A 162 9.90 13.98 -0.53
N MET A 163 9.80 12.76 0.01
CA MET A 163 10.20 12.52 1.40
C MET A 163 11.70 12.64 1.60
N LEU A 164 12.51 12.14 0.67
CA LEU A 164 13.97 12.28 0.74
C LEU A 164 14.39 13.74 0.64
N GLU A 165 13.83 14.52 -0.28
CA GLU A 165 14.08 15.96 -0.40
C GLU A 165 13.77 16.70 0.92
N LYS A 166 12.61 16.44 1.50
CA LYS A 166 12.20 17.04 2.78
C LYS A 166 13.19 16.69 3.91
N MET A 167 13.62 15.45 4.00
CA MET A 167 14.54 14.99 5.05
C MET A 167 15.96 15.54 4.86
N LEU A 168 16.48 15.51 3.65
CA LEU A 168 17.80 16.07 3.33
C LEU A 168 17.85 17.59 3.61
N THR A 169 16.78 18.30 3.22
CA THR A 169 16.64 19.73 3.51
C THR A 169 16.62 20.01 5.01
N LEU A 170 15.83 19.24 5.78
CA LEU A 170 15.79 19.42 7.24
C LEU A 170 17.14 19.11 7.90
N SER A 171 17.83 18.08 7.45
CA SER A 171 19.16 17.74 7.97
C SER A 171 20.19 18.85 7.70
N PHE A 172 20.18 19.40 6.49
CA PHE A 172 21.06 20.52 6.12
C PHE A 172 20.88 21.72 7.07
N TYR A 173 19.64 22.17 7.28
CA TYR A 173 19.38 23.30 8.15
C TYR A 173 19.59 23.00 9.65
N SER A 174 19.52 21.74 10.06
CA SER A 174 19.78 21.36 11.45
C SER A 174 21.27 21.39 11.80
N GLN A 175 22.15 21.07 10.84
CA GLN A 175 23.61 21.16 11.01
C GLN A 175 24.09 22.61 11.17
N ASP A 176 23.51 23.54 10.39
CA ASP A 176 23.85 24.97 10.49
C ASP A 176 23.53 25.58 11.88
N ILE A 177 22.54 25.03 12.59
CA ILE A 177 22.17 25.50 13.92
C ILE A 177 23.18 25.03 14.99
N ASP A 178 23.66 23.80 14.89
CA ASP A 178 24.65 23.26 15.85
C ASP A 178 26.03 23.90 15.68
N ASP A 179 26.44 24.22 14.48
CA ASP A 179 27.70 24.90 14.20
C ASP A 179 27.65 26.41 14.61
N GLY A 180 26.47 27.02 14.60
CA GLY A 180 26.27 28.43 14.98
C GLY A 180 26.20 28.69 16.47
N VAL A 181 26.01 27.66 17.31
CA VAL A 181 25.96 27.80 18.82
C VAL A 181 27.34 27.62 19.46
N ALA A 182 28.32 27.12 18.72
CA ALA A 182 29.69 26.86 19.19
C ALA A 182 30.67 28.05 18.98
N ALA A 183 30.21 29.20 18.48
CA ALA A 183 30.96 30.44 18.29
C ALA A 183 30.51 31.52 19.28
#